data_8753300dc6a12df4d8dcd31b928337d3
#
_entry.id   8753300dc6a12df4d8dcd31b928337d3
#
_cell.length_a   1.000
_cell.length_b   1.000
_cell.length_c   1.000
_cell.angle_alpha   90.00
_cell.angle_beta   90.00
_cell.angle_gamma   90.00
#
_symmetry.space_group_name_H-M   'P 1'
#
loop_
_entity.id
_entity.type
_entity.pdbx_description
1 polymer ?
#
loop_
_entity_poly.entity_id
_entity_poly.type
_entity_poly.pdbx_seq_one_letter_code
_entity_poly.pdbx_strand_id
1 'polypeptide(L)'
;GRLGEPEDAHSYGWYAGEGGQAILSRFAIRDDAARDFAQMLWADMPSPLWPSEPMPGQEVQRLSRAGHWIVPLDVRGAPLTLMSFHATTPVFDGPEDRNGRRNHDEILFWRYYLDGAFGGAPKGPFVIAGNANLDPVDGEGRKTAIQVLLGDTRVQDPKPRSERVETTPGHKGDPKLDT
;
A
#
# COMPACT_ATOMS: atom_id res chain seq x y z
N GLY A 1 -8.62 -11.87 14.69
CA GLY A 1 -9.37 -12.10 13.46
C GLY A 1 -10.82 -12.47 13.72
N ARG A 2 -11.65 -12.47 12.71
CA ARG A 2 -13.07 -12.85 12.81
C ARG A 2 -13.25 -14.35 12.96
N LEU A 3 -12.44 -15.13 12.27
CA LEU A 3 -12.45 -16.58 12.29
C LEU A 3 -11.46 -17.14 13.30
N GLY A 4 -10.35 -16.43 13.54
CA GLY A 4 -9.20 -16.94 14.28
C GLY A 4 -8.36 -17.94 13.48
N GLU A 5 -8.54 -17.96 12.16
CA GLU A 5 -7.89 -18.84 11.21
C GLU A 5 -6.88 -18.06 10.34
N PRO A 6 -5.97 -18.75 9.63
CA PRO A 6 -4.97 -18.09 8.78
C PRO A 6 -5.56 -17.14 7.73
N GLU A 7 -6.78 -17.43 7.26
CA GLU A 7 -7.46 -16.67 6.21
C GLU A 7 -7.80 -15.24 6.62
N ASP A 8 -8.05 -15.00 7.90
CA ASP A 8 -8.38 -13.67 8.41
C ASP A 8 -7.17 -12.93 9.02
N ALA A 9 -5.97 -13.47 8.87
CA ALA A 9 -4.77 -12.79 9.27
C ALA A 9 -4.45 -11.61 8.33
N HIS A 10 -3.92 -10.52 8.87
CA HIS A 10 -3.44 -9.41 8.06
C HIS A 10 -2.24 -9.78 7.20
N SER A 11 -1.29 -10.47 7.80
CA SER A 11 -0.02 -10.84 7.21
C SER A 11 0.55 -12.05 7.91
N TYR A 12 1.54 -12.66 7.29
CA TYR A 12 2.36 -13.66 7.95
C TYR A 12 3.20 -13.02 9.06
N GLY A 13 3.26 -13.66 10.21
CA GLY A 13 4.09 -13.25 11.34
C GLY A 13 4.05 -14.29 12.47
N TRP A 14 5.13 -14.38 13.24
CA TRP A 14 5.26 -15.28 14.38
C TRP A 14 4.59 -14.74 15.64
N TYR A 15 4.36 -13.43 15.71
CA TYR A 15 3.73 -12.75 16.84
C TYR A 15 2.96 -11.50 16.40
N ALA A 16 2.04 -11.05 17.23
CA ALA A 16 1.25 -9.85 16.95
C ALA A 16 2.15 -8.61 16.79
N GLY A 17 1.97 -7.89 15.67
CA GLY A 17 2.75 -6.69 15.33
C GLY A 17 3.99 -6.96 14.48
N GLU A 18 4.36 -8.22 14.24
CA GLU A 18 5.44 -8.52 13.30
C GLU A 18 5.08 -8.06 11.88
N GLY A 19 6.02 -7.40 11.21
CA GLY A 19 5.79 -6.85 9.87
C GLY A 19 4.82 -5.67 9.82
N GLY A 20 4.45 -5.11 10.98
CA GLY A 20 3.64 -3.90 11.08
C GLY A 20 4.39 -2.66 10.64
N GLN A 21 3.69 -1.53 10.56
CA GLN A 21 4.27 -0.23 10.25
C GLN A 21 4.21 0.71 11.47
N ALA A 22 5.10 1.70 11.48
CA ALA A 22 5.13 2.74 12.50
C ALA A 22 5.49 4.09 11.87
N ILE A 23 4.93 5.17 12.42
CA ILE A 23 5.26 6.54 12.02
C ILE A 23 5.95 7.22 13.19
N LEU A 24 7.18 7.67 12.98
CA LEU A 24 7.91 8.52 13.90
C LEU A 24 8.02 9.91 13.29
N SER A 25 7.55 10.92 13.99
CA SER A 25 7.55 12.29 13.51
C SER A 25 8.16 13.25 14.53
N ARG A 26 8.97 14.19 14.05
CA ARG A 26 9.41 15.36 14.81
C ARG A 26 8.34 16.45 14.90
N PHE A 27 7.30 16.34 14.08
CA PHE A 27 6.17 17.26 14.04
C PHE A 27 4.99 16.66 14.78
N ALA A 28 4.08 17.49 15.27
CA ALA A 28 2.92 17.03 15.99
C ALA A 28 2.02 16.17 15.07
N ILE A 29 1.67 14.99 15.54
CA ILE A 29 0.69 14.10 14.90
C ILE A 29 -0.69 14.49 15.41
N ARG A 30 -1.65 14.66 14.51
CA ARG A 30 -3.06 14.89 14.81
C ARG A 30 -3.79 13.56 14.82
N ASP A 31 -3.61 12.80 15.90
CA ASP A 31 -4.19 11.48 16.11
C ASP A 31 -5.72 11.51 16.16
N ASP A 32 -6.29 12.62 16.65
CA ASP A 32 -7.72 12.90 16.66
C ASP A 32 -8.38 12.91 15.26
N ALA A 33 -7.58 13.18 14.23
CA ALA A 33 -8.01 13.22 12.83
C ALA A 33 -7.39 12.10 11.97
N ALA A 34 -6.61 11.22 12.57
CA ALA A 34 -6.01 10.08 11.87
C ALA A 34 -7.09 9.05 11.47
N ARG A 35 -6.87 8.40 10.35
CA ARG A 35 -7.75 7.33 9.84
C ARG A 35 -6.92 6.09 9.56
N ASP A 36 -7.47 4.94 9.95
CA ASP A 36 -6.88 3.63 9.73
C ASP A 36 -7.84 2.73 8.95
N PHE A 37 -7.38 2.20 7.84
CA PHE A 37 -8.12 1.26 6.99
C PHE A 37 -7.65 -0.19 7.15
N ALA A 38 -6.91 -0.51 8.22
CA ALA A 38 -6.43 -1.87 8.46
C ALA A 38 -7.56 -2.91 8.54
N GLN A 39 -8.76 -2.51 8.92
CA GLN A 39 -9.92 -3.41 9.03
C GLN A 39 -10.78 -3.48 7.75
N MET A 40 -10.46 -2.69 6.73
CA MET A 40 -11.18 -2.70 5.46
C MET A 40 -11.01 -4.06 4.77
N LEU A 41 -12.11 -4.65 4.34
CA LEU A 41 -12.06 -5.90 3.59
C LEU A 41 -11.60 -5.64 2.15
N TRP A 42 -10.92 -6.61 1.57
CA TRP A 42 -10.56 -6.53 0.15
C TRP A 42 -11.80 -6.44 -0.75
N ALA A 43 -12.88 -7.11 -0.36
CA ALA A 43 -14.18 -7.04 -1.04
C ALA A 43 -14.80 -5.64 -1.05
N ASP A 44 -14.40 -4.74 -0.14
CA ASP A 44 -14.92 -3.37 -0.07
C ASP A 44 -14.26 -2.41 -1.08
N MET A 45 -13.26 -2.88 -1.83
CA MET A 45 -12.71 -2.12 -2.95
C MET A 45 -13.75 -1.94 -4.06
N PRO A 46 -13.79 -0.81 -4.77
CA PRO A 46 -14.77 -0.57 -5.85
C PRO A 46 -14.72 -1.61 -6.96
N SER A 47 -13.56 -2.20 -7.22
CA SER A 47 -13.35 -3.25 -8.23
C SER A 47 -12.23 -4.17 -7.78
N PRO A 48 -12.47 -5.03 -6.79
CA PRO A 48 -11.42 -5.88 -6.24
C PRO A 48 -10.94 -6.90 -7.27
N LEU A 49 -9.64 -7.02 -7.41
CA LEU A 49 -8.99 -7.92 -8.37
C LEU A 49 -8.85 -9.33 -7.78
N TRP A 50 -9.97 -9.95 -7.43
CA TRP A 50 -9.97 -11.31 -6.90
C TRP A 50 -9.40 -12.33 -7.90
N PRO A 51 -8.80 -13.42 -7.43
CA PRO A 51 -8.62 -14.61 -8.24
C PRO A 51 -9.95 -15.07 -8.84
N SER A 52 -9.90 -15.68 -10.01
CA SER A 52 -11.12 -16.17 -10.70
C SER A 52 -11.81 -17.31 -9.97
N GLU A 53 -11.02 -18.13 -9.28
CA GLU A 53 -11.57 -19.20 -8.43
C GLU A 53 -11.79 -18.68 -7.01
N PRO A 54 -12.92 -19.01 -6.37
CA PRO A 54 -13.18 -18.66 -4.99
C PRO A 54 -12.10 -19.21 -4.05
N MET A 55 -11.69 -18.38 -3.10
CA MET A 55 -10.66 -18.77 -2.11
C MET A 55 -11.29 -18.88 -0.72
N PRO A 56 -10.84 -19.83 0.10
CA PRO A 56 -11.24 -19.89 1.50
C PRO A 56 -10.98 -18.56 2.21
N GLY A 57 -11.93 -18.10 3.02
CA GLY A 57 -11.80 -16.87 3.80
C GLY A 57 -11.88 -15.58 3.00
N GLN A 58 -12.22 -15.63 1.72
CA GLN A 58 -12.34 -14.44 0.85
C GLN A 58 -13.26 -13.36 1.46
N GLU A 59 -14.34 -13.78 2.12
CA GLU A 59 -15.32 -12.90 2.74
C GLU A 59 -14.81 -12.14 3.98
N VAL A 60 -13.68 -12.56 4.55
CA VAL A 60 -13.05 -11.93 5.72
C VAL A 60 -11.65 -11.39 5.44
N GLN A 61 -11.14 -11.62 4.22
CA GLN A 61 -9.80 -11.17 3.84
C GLN A 61 -9.73 -9.65 3.84
N ARG A 62 -8.83 -9.09 4.64
CA ARG A 62 -8.55 -7.65 4.62
C ARG A 62 -7.72 -7.27 3.41
N LEU A 63 -7.97 -6.06 2.89
CA LEU A 63 -7.16 -5.51 1.82
C LEU A 63 -5.72 -5.34 2.28
N SER A 64 -5.53 -4.60 3.36
CA SER A 64 -4.21 -4.17 3.78
C SER A 64 -3.43 -5.25 4.52
N ARG A 65 -2.18 -5.44 4.13
CA ARG A 65 -1.24 -6.30 4.84
C ARG A 65 -0.86 -5.73 6.21
N ALA A 66 -0.61 -4.43 6.30
CA ALA A 66 -0.14 -3.78 7.53
C ALA A 66 -0.96 -2.55 7.95
N GLY A 67 -1.86 -2.10 7.10
CA GLY A 67 -2.68 -0.90 7.28
C GLY A 67 -2.45 0.12 6.17
N HIS A 68 -3.52 0.86 5.83
CA HIS A 68 -3.44 2.10 5.06
C HIS A 68 -3.81 3.22 6.00
N TRP A 69 -2.87 4.09 6.32
CA TRP A 69 -3.04 5.15 7.31
C TRP A 69 -3.04 6.52 6.66
N ILE A 70 -3.99 7.36 7.05
CA ILE A 70 -4.03 8.76 6.71
C ILE A 70 -3.78 9.54 8.00
N VAL A 71 -2.61 10.15 8.11
CA VAL A 71 -2.13 10.76 9.35
C VAL A 71 -1.84 12.25 9.12
N PRO A 72 -2.71 13.14 9.58
CA PRO A 72 -2.45 14.57 9.51
C PRO A 72 -1.32 14.98 10.48
N LEU A 73 -0.40 15.77 9.98
CA LEU A 73 0.72 16.35 10.71
C LEU A 73 0.58 17.87 10.74
N ASP A 74 1.01 18.49 11.85
CA ASP A 74 1.25 19.92 11.92
C ASP A 74 2.74 20.20 11.70
N VAL A 75 3.09 20.68 10.53
CA VAL A 75 4.46 21.01 10.16
C VAL A 75 4.66 22.52 10.36
N ARG A 76 5.01 22.92 11.59
CA ARG A 76 5.24 24.34 11.95
C ARG A 76 4.05 25.26 11.65
N GLY A 77 2.85 24.79 11.97
CA GLY A 77 1.61 25.53 11.73
C GLY A 77 0.99 25.31 10.35
N ALA A 78 1.64 24.54 9.47
CA ALA A 78 1.09 24.18 8.17
C ALA A 78 0.64 22.68 8.18
N PRO A 79 -0.57 22.38 7.68
CA PRO A 79 -1.03 20.99 7.61
C PRO A 79 -0.33 20.22 6.49
N LEU A 80 0.07 18.98 6.79
CA LEU A 80 0.54 17.99 5.82
C LEU A 80 -0.14 16.66 6.13
N THR A 81 -0.66 15.98 5.13
CA THR A 81 -1.22 14.63 5.31
C THR A 81 -0.22 13.57 4.88
N LEU A 82 0.22 12.72 5.80
CA LEU A 82 0.99 11.53 5.48
C LEU A 82 0.03 10.36 5.23
N MET A 83 0.14 9.76 4.06
CA MET A 83 -0.60 8.59 3.60
C MET A 83 0.38 7.43 3.55
N SER A 84 0.26 6.48 4.49
CA SER A 84 1.28 5.46 4.73
C SER A 84 0.72 4.05 4.52
N PHE A 85 1.51 3.17 3.91
CA PHE A 85 1.15 1.78 3.67
C PHE A 85 2.36 0.85 3.54
N HIS A 86 2.09 -0.44 3.63
CA HIS A 86 3.05 -1.48 3.30
C HIS A 86 2.28 -2.58 2.55
N ALA A 87 2.44 -2.63 1.24
CA ALA A 87 1.73 -3.57 0.39
C ALA A 87 2.29 -5.00 0.50
N THR A 88 1.47 -5.96 0.17
CA THR A 88 1.84 -7.38 0.07
C THR A 88 2.96 -7.56 -0.96
N THR A 89 3.93 -8.42 -0.66
CA THR A 89 4.94 -8.84 -1.64
C THR A 89 4.23 -9.63 -2.75
N PRO A 90 4.36 -9.25 -4.04
CA PRO A 90 3.55 -9.80 -5.13
C PRO A 90 4.03 -11.16 -5.65
N VAL A 91 4.62 -11.96 -4.79
CA VAL A 91 5.18 -13.29 -5.07
C VAL A 91 4.92 -14.22 -3.88
N PHE A 92 5.42 -15.44 -3.91
CA PHE A 92 5.26 -16.49 -2.90
C PHE A 92 3.84 -17.04 -2.80
N ASP A 93 3.16 -17.14 -3.92
CA ASP A 93 1.84 -17.74 -4.07
C ASP A 93 1.78 -18.66 -5.28
N GLY A 94 0.61 -19.22 -5.55
CA GLY A 94 0.38 -20.14 -6.67
C GLY A 94 -0.04 -19.44 -7.97
N PRO A 95 -0.49 -20.23 -8.94
CA PRO A 95 -0.92 -19.71 -10.24
C PRO A 95 -2.15 -18.79 -10.18
N GLU A 96 -2.87 -18.79 -9.07
CA GLU A 96 -3.97 -17.87 -8.80
C GLU A 96 -3.54 -16.42 -8.63
N ASP A 97 -2.22 -16.18 -8.35
CA ASP A 97 -1.61 -14.86 -8.19
C ASP A 97 -2.33 -13.98 -7.16
N ARG A 98 -2.65 -14.56 -6.01
CA ARG A 98 -3.36 -13.85 -4.93
C ARG A 98 -2.59 -12.67 -4.42
N ASN A 99 -1.29 -12.85 -4.17
CA ASN A 99 -0.44 -11.81 -3.61
C ASN A 99 -0.20 -10.68 -4.62
N GLY A 100 0.00 -11.00 -5.90
CA GLY A 100 0.13 -10.00 -6.95
C GLY A 100 -1.15 -9.18 -7.16
N ARG A 101 -2.31 -9.82 -7.07
CA ARG A 101 -3.62 -9.16 -7.15
C ARG A 101 -3.88 -8.28 -5.94
N ARG A 102 -3.56 -8.76 -4.74
CA ARG A 102 -3.69 -8.00 -3.50
C ARG A 102 -2.76 -6.79 -3.49
N ASN A 103 -1.48 -6.96 -3.84
CA ASN A 103 -0.52 -5.87 -3.99
C ASN A 103 -1.03 -4.79 -4.94
N HIS A 104 -1.55 -5.20 -6.11
CA HIS A 104 -2.17 -4.29 -7.07
C HIS A 104 -3.27 -3.43 -6.41
N ASP A 105 -4.19 -4.06 -5.69
CA ASP A 105 -5.33 -3.35 -5.09
C ASP A 105 -4.93 -2.52 -3.87
N GLU A 106 -3.93 -2.94 -3.09
CA GLU A 106 -3.35 -2.14 -2.01
C GLU A 106 -2.73 -0.83 -2.54
N ILE A 107 -2.09 -0.86 -3.71
CA ILE A 107 -1.56 0.33 -4.38
C ILE A 107 -2.69 1.17 -4.98
N LEU A 108 -3.65 0.52 -5.66
CA LEU A 108 -4.77 1.18 -6.32
C LEU A 108 -5.73 1.86 -5.31
N PHE A 109 -5.75 1.42 -4.05
CA PHE A 109 -6.47 2.07 -2.95
C PHE A 109 -6.20 3.58 -2.93
N TRP A 110 -4.96 4.01 -3.11
CA TRP A 110 -4.61 5.43 -3.07
C TRP A 110 -5.26 6.23 -4.20
N ARG A 111 -5.37 5.65 -5.39
CA ARG A 111 -6.08 6.28 -6.49
C ARG A 111 -7.56 6.47 -6.16
N TYR A 112 -8.24 5.43 -5.68
CA TYR A 112 -9.63 5.52 -5.26
C TYR A 112 -9.83 6.50 -4.10
N TYR A 113 -8.90 6.53 -3.14
CA TYR A 113 -8.94 7.48 -2.04
C TYR A 113 -8.84 8.93 -2.56
N LEU A 114 -7.92 9.21 -3.46
CA LEU A 114 -7.79 10.53 -4.09
C LEU A 114 -9.00 10.91 -4.94
N ASP A 115 -9.73 9.95 -5.49
CA ASP A 115 -10.98 10.17 -6.23
C ASP A 115 -12.20 10.39 -5.32
N GLY A 116 -11.99 10.36 -4.00
CA GLY A 116 -13.03 10.63 -3.03
C GLY A 116 -13.74 9.39 -2.47
N ALA A 117 -13.35 8.19 -2.87
CA ALA A 117 -13.80 6.98 -2.21
C ALA A 117 -13.36 6.97 -0.74
N PHE A 118 -14.02 6.15 0.07
CA PHE A 118 -13.68 5.95 1.49
C PHE A 118 -13.70 7.21 2.36
N GLY A 119 -14.49 8.24 1.97
CA GLY A 119 -14.72 9.42 2.77
C GLY A 119 -13.82 10.63 2.49
N GLY A 120 -13.19 10.64 1.34
CA GLY A 120 -12.63 11.85 0.74
C GLY A 120 -11.11 11.98 0.80
N ALA A 121 -10.60 12.61 -0.25
CA ALA A 121 -9.18 12.96 -0.41
C ALA A 121 -8.74 14.06 0.57
N PRO A 122 -7.43 14.19 0.86
CA PRO A 122 -6.90 15.31 1.62
C PRO A 122 -7.20 16.63 0.90
N LYS A 123 -7.55 17.65 1.69
CA LYS A 123 -7.84 19.01 1.16
C LYS A 123 -6.60 19.88 0.98
N GLY A 124 -5.44 19.42 1.39
CA GLY A 124 -4.18 20.14 1.36
C GLY A 124 -3.02 19.28 0.88
N PRO A 125 -1.78 19.72 1.09
CA PRO A 125 -0.60 18.95 0.72
C PRO A 125 -0.60 17.57 1.35
N PHE A 126 -0.17 16.58 0.58
CA PHE A 126 -0.04 15.21 1.07
C PHE A 126 1.23 14.53 0.54
N VAL A 127 1.65 13.50 1.22
CA VAL A 127 2.72 12.59 0.80
C VAL A 127 2.20 11.17 0.92
N ILE A 128 2.34 10.37 -0.14
CA ILE A 128 2.16 8.93 -0.08
C ILE A 128 3.55 8.33 0.12
N ALA A 129 3.76 7.63 1.23
CA ALA A 129 5.03 7.04 1.58
C ALA A 129 4.85 5.67 2.22
N GLY A 130 5.70 4.73 1.86
CA GLY A 130 5.64 3.37 2.37
C GLY A 130 6.41 2.40 1.50
N ASN A 131 6.12 1.12 1.65
CA ASN A 131 6.68 0.09 0.82
C ASN A 131 5.62 -0.47 -0.13
N ALA A 132 5.76 -0.19 -1.42
CA ALA A 132 4.89 -0.75 -2.46
C ALA A 132 5.20 -2.22 -2.77
N ASN A 133 6.38 -2.72 -2.39
CA ASN A 133 6.88 -4.03 -2.81
C ASN A 133 6.76 -4.25 -4.33
N LEU A 134 6.84 -3.18 -5.10
CA LEU A 134 6.65 -3.20 -6.55
C LEU A 134 7.40 -2.04 -7.19
N ASP A 135 8.22 -2.36 -8.18
CA ASP A 135 8.82 -1.38 -9.07
C ASP A 135 7.95 -1.20 -10.33
N PRO A 136 7.77 0.03 -10.85
CA PRO A 136 6.94 0.29 -12.03
C PRO A 136 7.51 -0.28 -13.33
N VAL A 137 8.81 -0.61 -13.37
CA VAL A 137 9.53 -1.07 -14.56
C VAL A 137 10.00 -2.51 -14.39
N ASP A 138 10.61 -2.84 -13.24
CA ASP A 138 11.30 -4.09 -13.00
C ASP A 138 10.57 -5.04 -12.04
N GLY A 139 11.13 -6.23 -11.85
CA GLY A 139 10.59 -7.25 -10.96
C GLY A 139 9.27 -7.86 -11.41
N GLU A 140 8.72 -8.69 -10.55
CA GLU A 140 7.43 -9.37 -10.73
C GLU A 140 6.27 -8.50 -10.22
N GLY A 141 5.04 -8.96 -10.41
CA GLY A 141 3.83 -8.30 -9.96
C GLY A 141 3.11 -7.49 -11.03
N ARG A 142 1.91 -6.97 -10.67
CA ARG A 142 0.98 -6.26 -11.56
C ARG A 142 1.23 -4.76 -11.53
N LYS A 143 1.89 -4.24 -12.54
CA LYS A 143 2.40 -2.86 -12.56
C LYS A 143 1.36 -1.78 -12.86
N THR A 144 0.16 -2.17 -13.30
CA THR A 144 -0.88 -1.21 -13.72
C THR A 144 -1.30 -0.25 -12.59
N ALA A 145 -1.45 -0.74 -11.36
CA ALA A 145 -1.86 0.12 -10.24
C ALA A 145 -0.82 1.20 -9.90
N ILE A 146 0.46 0.83 -9.83
CA ILE A 146 1.52 1.81 -9.54
C ILE A 146 1.70 2.78 -10.70
N GLN A 147 1.58 2.33 -11.95
CA GLN A 147 1.63 3.20 -13.11
C GLN A 147 0.47 4.19 -13.14
N VAL A 148 -0.75 3.75 -12.79
CA VAL A 148 -1.92 4.62 -12.65
C VAL A 148 -1.73 5.64 -11.54
N LEU A 149 -1.17 5.24 -10.39
CA LEU A 149 -0.91 6.13 -9.26
C LEU A 149 0.15 7.19 -9.62
N LEU A 150 1.28 6.77 -10.18
CA LEU A 150 2.37 7.68 -10.57
C LEU A 150 1.97 8.59 -11.76
N GLY A 151 1.03 8.15 -12.61
CA GLY A 151 0.46 8.95 -13.69
C GLY A 151 -0.65 9.92 -13.27
N ASP A 152 -1.08 9.90 -12.03
CA ASP A 152 -2.11 10.82 -11.53
C ASP A 152 -1.57 12.25 -11.43
N THR A 153 -2.28 13.21 -12.02
CA THR A 153 -1.85 14.63 -12.05
C THR A 153 -1.76 15.29 -10.66
N ARG A 154 -2.35 14.68 -9.64
CA ARG A 154 -2.27 15.12 -8.24
C ARG A 154 -1.04 14.60 -7.52
N VAL A 155 -0.35 13.61 -8.11
CA VAL A 155 0.82 12.95 -7.55
C VAL A 155 2.06 13.38 -8.33
N GLN A 156 3.11 13.72 -7.61
CA GLN A 156 4.43 13.97 -8.19
C GLN A 156 5.38 12.88 -7.71
N ASP A 157 5.90 12.11 -8.63
CA ASP A 157 6.97 11.15 -8.34
C ASP A 157 8.29 11.91 -8.14
N PRO A 158 8.87 11.92 -6.91
CA PRO A 158 10.13 12.61 -6.64
C PRO A 158 11.34 11.89 -7.24
N LYS A 159 11.16 10.66 -7.74
CA LYS A 159 12.22 9.78 -8.28
C LYS A 159 13.43 9.71 -7.33
N PRO A 160 13.23 9.25 -6.10
CA PRO A 160 14.31 9.14 -5.13
C PRO A 160 15.43 8.26 -5.71
N ARG A 161 16.67 8.55 -5.35
CA ARG A 161 17.83 7.84 -5.90
C ARG A 161 18.72 7.33 -4.78
N SER A 162 19.15 6.08 -4.91
CA SER A 162 20.12 5.47 -4.00
C SER A 162 21.54 5.56 -4.56
N GLU A 163 22.52 5.80 -3.68
CA GLU A 163 23.94 5.63 -3.99
C GLU A 163 24.40 4.17 -3.90
N ARG A 164 23.63 3.33 -3.18
CA ARG A 164 23.86 1.89 -3.09
C ARG A 164 23.02 1.21 -4.17
N VAL A 165 23.69 0.68 -5.15
CA VAL A 165 23.07 0.06 -6.30
C VAL A 165 23.48 -1.40 -6.35
N GLU A 166 22.50 -2.29 -6.31
CA GLU A 166 22.69 -3.71 -6.63
C GLU A 166 22.04 -4.00 -7.98
N THR A 167 22.79 -4.58 -8.88
CA THR A 167 22.26 -4.99 -10.20
C THR A 167 22.27 -6.50 -10.30
N THR A 168 21.16 -7.06 -10.77
CA THR A 168 21.01 -8.49 -11.06
C THR A 168 20.95 -8.72 -12.57
N PRO A 169 21.31 -9.91 -13.07
CA PRO A 169 21.11 -10.25 -14.48
C PRO A 169 19.63 -10.09 -14.84
N GLY A 170 19.35 -9.36 -15.93
CA GLY A 170 17.99 -9.09 -16.39
C GLY A 170 17.34 -7.83 -15.82
N HIS A 171 18.03 -7.08 -14.97
CA HIS A 171 17.58 -5.77 -14.49
C HIS A 171 17.23 -4.83 -15.67
N LYS A 172 16.11 -4.10 -15.47
CA LYS A 172 15.58 -3.18 -16.49
C LYS A 172 15.45 -1.77 -15.97
N GLY A 173 15.74 -0.76 -16.37
CA GLY A 173 15.60 0.58 -15.79
C GLY A 173 16.91 1.10 -15.22
N ASP A 174 16.81 2.16 -14.45
CA ASP A 174 17.96 2.75 -13.74
C ASP A 174 18.01 2.21 -12.31
N PRO A 175 19.00 1.37 -11.97
CA PRO A 175 19.07 0.73 -10.67
C PRO A 175 19.22 1.71 -9.50
N LYS A 176 19.54 2.98 -9.76
CA LYS A 176 19.54 4.02 -8.72
C LYS A 176 18.14 4.45 -8.29
N LEU A 177 17.10 4.10 -9.05
CA LEU A 177 15.71 4.38 -8.75
C LEU A 177 15.03 3.25 -7.97
N ASP A 178 15.68 2.12 -7.82
CA ASP A 178 15.20 0.98 -7.02
C ASP A 178 15.49 1.29 -5.53
N THR A 179 14.56 1.92 -4.85
CA THR A 179 14.73 2.42 -3.48
C THR A 179 13.68 1.86 -2.51
#